data_5a77400f58fcef4eae3cbffec545a5de
#
_entry.id   5a77400f58fcef4eae3cbffec545a5de
#
_cell.length_a   1.000
_cell.length_b   1.000
_cell.length_c   1.000
_cell.angle_alpha   90.00
_cell.angle_beta   90.00
_cell.angle_gamma   90.00
#
_symmetry.space_group_name_H-M   'P 1'
#
loop_
_entity.id
_entity.type
_entity.pdbx_description
1 polymer ?
#
loop_
_entity_poly.entity_id
_entity_poly.type
_entity_poly.pdbx_seq_one_letter_code
_entity_poly.pdbx_strand_id
1 'polypeptide(L)'
;SGVCVIDVSILGGGYYNTGAIQAIGENVFRIFTNEEIIYICDNRHHDQLKYELRYCFEQFIDIKEKYDIYFEQLPSPIIATDRIHKKITDFTPEEFEAFFKSFRESLYGHEKFKDDFYEIAKSFRLFNKIGEHKVLSLFLLGESGVGKTEVARALYKCLGGEENLAKVNFGNYSNEFSLSSLIGSARGYIGSDDGEIFIRVRNTDVGVILIDEFEKSNATLFNFFLDVLESGKMVSSQAVEIDINGFIIIFTSNITKEEFPTRISPELRSRFDYKGHFTRLSNQDKRKYVEYRIGSIIRKYNEHYKESLGDDVVSYFVTNIPVDKYENMRDI
;
A
#
# COMPACT_ATOMS: atom_id res chain seq x y z
N SER A 1 9.14 -33.29 -23.17
CA SER A 1 10.02 -32.24 -23.60
C SER A 1 9.19 -30.96 -23.66
N GLY A 2 9.46 -29.98 -22.82
CA GLY A 2 8.83 -28.67 -22.85
C GLY A 2 9.64 -27.73 -23.72
N VAL A 3 8.95 -26.87 -24.49
CA VAL A 3 9.60 -25.78 -25.23
C VAL A 3 9.92 -24.68 -24.24
N CYS A 4 11.14 -24.19 -24.19
CA CYS A 4 11.52 -23.05 -23.38
C CYS A 4 11.16 -21.77 -24.14
N VAL A 5 10.44 -20.84 -23.48
CA VAL A 5 10.10 -19.54 -24.07
C VAL A 5 10.77 -18.44 -23.23
N ILE A 6 11.56 -17.57 -23.88
CA ILE A 6 12.28 -16.49 -23.23
C ILE A 6 11.78 -15.14 -23.75
N ASP A 7 11.30 -14.28 -22.84
CA ASP A 7 10.93 -12.91 -23.19
C ASP A 7 12.18 -12.02 -23.16
N VAL A 8 12.51 -11.44 -24.31
CA VAL A 8 13.66 -10.54 -24.51
C VAL A 8 13.23 -9.08 -24.68
N SER A 9 11.98 -8.74 -24.41
CA SER A 9 11.46 -7.36 -24.52
C SER A 9 12.29 -6.36 -23.72
N ILE A 10 12.85 -6.79 -22.58
CA ILE A 10 13.69 -5.97 -21.70
C ILE A 10 14.94 -5.44 -22.43
N LEU A 11 15.45 -6.16 -23.43
CA LEU A 11 16.62 -5.73 -24.22
C LEU A 11 16.27 -4.52 -25.10
N GLY A 12 15.00 -4.36 -25.53
CA GLY A 12 14.56 -3.24 -26.34
C GLY A 12 14.19 -2.00 -25.54
N GLY A 13 13.84 -2.15 -24.25
CA GLY A 13 13.43 -1.04 -23.36
C GLY A 13 14.60 -0.37 -22.61
N GLY A 14 15.79 -0.93 -22.69
CA GLY A 14 16.96 -0.46 -21.92
C GLY A 14 17.80 0.59 -22.67
N TYR A 15 18.50 1.44 -21.93
CA TYR A 15 19.48 2.41 -22.41
C TYR A 15 20.80 1.75 -22.87
N TYR A 16 20.73 0.64 -23.56
CA TYR A 16 21.92 0.02 -24.08
C TYR A 16 22.34 0.73 -25.37
N ASN A 17 23.59 1.23 -25.41
CA ASN A 17 24.21 1.66 -26.67
C ASN A 17 24.14 0.52 -27.66
N THR A 18 23.99 0.84 -28.94
CA THR A 18 23.77 -0.05 -30.08
C THR A 18 24.67 -1.30 -30.12
N GLY A 19 25.86 -1.28 -29.52
CA GLY A 19 26.71 -2.48 -29.42
C GLY A 19 26.51 -3.33 -28.16
N ALA A 20 25.84 -2.83 -27.14
CA ALA A 20 25.66 -3.55 -25.89
C ALA A 20 24.54 -4.60 -25.97
N ILE A 21 23.48 -4.32 -26.71
CA ILE A 21 22.37 -5.28 -26.93
C ILE A 21 22.90 -6.49 -27.69
N GLN A 22 23.71 -6.29 -28.73
CA GLN A 22 24.32 -7.38 -29.49
C GLN A 22 25.24 -8.25 -28.60
N ALA A 23 26.11 -7.64 -27.79
CA ALA A 23 27.01 -8.37 -26.90
C ALA A 23 26.28 -9.15 -25.80
N ILE A 24 25.21 -8.59 -25.25
CA ILE A 24 24.35 -9.26 -24.25
C ILE A 24 23.60 -10.41 -24.93
N GLY A 25 23.00 -10.16 -26.09
CA GLY A 25 22.29 -11.16 -26.87
C GLY A 25 23.20 -12.36 -27.20
N GLU A 26 24.38 -12.12 -27.75
CA GLU A 26 25.34 -13.17 -28.06
C GLU A 26 25.74 -14.01 -26.83
N ASN A 27 25.89 -13.39 -25.66
CA ASN A 27 26.19 -14.10 -24.42
C ASN A 27 25.00 -14.92 -23.90
N VAL A 28 23.79 -14.37 -23.92
CA VAL A 28 22.57 -15.07 -23.50
C VAL A 28 22.31 -16.27 -24.40
N PHE A 29 22.43 -16.10 -25.72
CA PHE A 29 22.17 -17.17 -26.69
C PHE A 29 23.26 -18.26 -26.66
N ARG A 30 24.48 -17.92 -26.27
CA ARG A 30 25.58 -18.89 -26.09
C ARG A 30 25.33 -19.86 -24.92
N ILE A 31 24.62 -19.43 -23.90
CA ILE A 31 24.32 -20.24 -22.72
C ILE A 31 23.26 -21.31 -23.04
N PHE A 32 22.39 -21.05 -24.01
CA PHE A 32 21.22 -21.87 -24.31
C PHE A 32 21.30 -22.60 -25.66
N THR A 33 22.48 -22.92 -26.17
CA THR A 33 22.70 -23.47 -27.53
C THR A 33 22.19 -24.87 -27.76
N ASN A 34 21.71 -25.59 -26.76
CA ASN A 34 21.36 -27.05 -26.89
C ASN A 34 19.88 -27.35 -26.72
N GLU A 35 18.99 -26.33 -26.63
CA GLU A 35 17.55 -26.55 -26.42
C GLU A 35 16.74 -25.84 -27.51
N GLU A 36 15.56 -26.37 -27.84
CA GLU A 36 14.61 -25.64 -28.66
C GLU A 36 14.03 -24.46 -27.82
N ILE A 37 14.50 -23.26 -28.09
CA ILE A 37 14.10 -22.07 -27.40
C ILE A 37 13.38 -21.13 -28.36
N ILE A 38 12.23 -20.62 -27.93
CA ILE A 38 11.50 -19.58 -28.63
C ILE A 38 11.76 -18.28 -27.89
N TYR A 39 12.26 -17.28 -28.58
CA TYR A 39 12.42 -15.93 -28.05
C TYR A 39 11.24 -15.08 -28.46
N ILE A 40 10.61 -14.41 -27.52
CA ILE A 40 9.50 -13.48 -27.77
C ILE A 40 9.89 -12.07 -27.36
N CYS A 41 9.29 -11.06 -28.02
CA CYS A 41 9.44 -9.68 -27.63
C CYS A 41 8.14 -8.90 -27.86
N ASP A 42 8.00 -7.80 -27.11
CA ASP A 42 6.92 -6.81 -27.33
C ASP A 42 7.09 -6.17 -28.71
N ASN A 43 6.00 -6.02 -29.43
CA ASN A 43 5.98 -5.42 -30.76
C ASN A 43 6.53 -3.99 -30.81
N ARG A 44 6.45 -3.25 -29.69
CA ARG A 44 7.03 -1.91 -29.55
C ARG A 44 8.56 -1.89 -29.76
N HIS A 45 9.23 -3.00 -29.50
CA HIS A 45 10.69 -3.13 -29.60
C HIS A 45 11.13 -4.00 -30.79
N HIS A 46 10.18 -4.49 -31.59
CA HIS A 46 10.43 -5.41 -32.69
C HIS A 46 11.50 -4.90 -33.66
N ASP A 47 11.33 -3.69 -34.22
CA ASP A 47 12.25 -3.16 -35.23
C ASP A 47 13.65 -2.92 -34.68
N GLN A 48 13.74 -2.43 -33.44
CA GLN A 48 15.02 -2.24 -32.75
C GLN A 48 15.72 -3.58 -32.52
N LEU A 49 15.05 -4.56 -31.93
CA LEU A 49 15.60 -5.87 -31.62
C LEU A 49 15.93 -6.64 -32.91
N LYS A 50 15.10 -6.52 -33.95
CA LYS A 50 15.38 -7.10 -35.26
C LYS A 50 16.67 -6.55 -35.87
N TYR A 51 16.93 -5.25 -35.74
CA TYR A 51 18.18 -4.65 -36.22
C TYR A 51 19.38 -5.09 -35.38
N GLU A 52 19.28 -5.02 -34.07
CA GLU A 52 20.39 -5.30 -33.13
C GLU A 52 20.76 -6.78 -33.08
N LEU A 53 19.77 -7.68 -33.14
CA LEU A 53 19.94 -9.13 -33.04
C LEU A 53 19.90 -9.86 -34.39
N ARG A 54 20.02 -9.14 -35.51
CA ARG A 54 19.92 -9.68 -36.88
C ARG A 54 20.89 -10.81 -37.19
N TYR A 55 22.00 -10.91 -36.45
CA TYR A 55 22.98 -11.99 -36.59
C TYR A 55 22.75 -13.15 -35.61
N CYS A 56 21.82 -13.01 -34.69
CA CYS A 56 21.52 -14.01 -33.65
C CYS A 56 20.35 -14.93 -34.06
N PHE A 57 19.47 -14.51 -34.94
CA PHE A 57 18.29 -15.24 -35.36
C PHE A 57 18.14 -15.33 -36.87
N GLU A 58 17.74 -16.49 -37.34
CA GLU A 58 17.47 -16.73 -38.79
C GLU A 58 16.15 -16.09 -39.24
N GLN A 59 15.16 -16.01 -38.34
CA GLN A 59 13.84 -15.48 -38.66
C GLN A 59 13.29 -14.62 -37.52
N PHE A 60 12.64 -13.55 -37.90
CA PHE A 60 11.83 -12.69 -37.04
C PHE A 60 10.40 -12.76 -37.56
N ILE A 61 9.48 -13.19 -36.74
CA ILE A 61 8.11 -13.50 -37.13
C ILE A 61 7.15 -12.63 -36.32
N ASP A 62 6.31 -11.84 -37.00
CA ASP A 62 5.14 -11.26 -36.34
C ASP A 62 4.08 -12.36 -36.21
N ILE A 63 3.74 -12.69 -34.95
CA ILE A 63 2.77 -13.74 -34.64
C ILE A 63 1.39 -13.39 -35.18
N LYS A 64 1.01 -12.12 -35.19
CA LYS A 64 -0.28 -11.66 -35.73
C LYS A 64 -0.38 -11.87 -37.23
N GLU A 65 0.67 -11.49 -37.97
CA GLU A 65 0.68 -11.64 -39.42
C GLU A 65 0.74 -13.09 -39.85
N LYS A 66 1.52 -13.89 -39.15
CA LYS A 66 1.75 -15.30 -39.58
C LYS A 66 0.59 -16.21 -39.29
N TYR A 67 -0.13 -16.02 -38.19
CA TYR A 67 -1.12 -16.98 -37.70
C TYR A 67 -2.55 -16.46 -37.76
N ASP A 68 -2.76 -15.25 -38.31
CA ASP A 68 -4.08 -14.56 -38.34
C ASP A 68 -4.81 -14.64 -36.98
N ILE A 69 -4.01 -14.59 -35.92
CA ILE A 69 -4.52 -14.61 -34.56
C ILE A 69 -5.05 -13.21 -34.28
N TYR A 70 -6.35 -13.06 -34.41
CA TYR A 70 -7.05 -12.01 -33.68
C TYR A 70 -6.93 -12.38 -32.20
N PHE A 71 -5.97 -11.77 -31.53
CA PHE A 71 -6.12 -11.60 -30.09
C PHE A 71 -7.38 -10.73 -29.96
N GLU A 72 -8.51 -11.32 -29.62
CA GLU A 72 -9.54 -10.57 -28.90
C GLU A 72 -8.74 -9.79 -27.87
N GLN A 73 -8.76 -8.45 -27.95
CA GLN A 73 -7.88 -7.58 -27.20
C GLN A 73 -7.72 -8.18 -25.82
N LEU A 74 -6.59 -8.88 -25.59
CA LEU A 74 -6.16 -9.15 -24.22
C LEU A 74 -6.31 -7.79 -23.59
N PRO A 75 -7.14 -7.63 -22.57
CA PRO A 75 -7.37 -6.33 -21.97
C PRO A 75 -6.00 -5.70 -21.89
N SER A 76 -5.80 -4.56 -22.54
CA SER A 76 -4.54 -3.82 -22.65
C SER A 76 -3.84 -3.97 -21.33
N PRO A 77 -2.52 -4.33 -21.27
CA PRO A 77 -1.88 -4.72 -20.01
C PRO A 77 -2.45 -3.81 -18.98
N ILE A 78 -3.24 -4.36 -18.09
CA ILE A 78 -4.26 -3.63 -17.35
C ILE A 78 -3.58 -2.33 -16.95
N ILE A 79 -3.77 -1.26 -17.75
CA ILE A 79 -3.75 0.09 -17.22
C ILE A 79 -4.74 -0.11 -16.12
N ALA A 80 -4.23 -0.31 -14.92
CA ALA A 80 -4.98 -0.86 -13.80
C ALA A 80 -6.31 -0.13 -13.88
N THR A 81 -7.33 -0.81 -14.40
CA THR A 81 -8.64 -0.20 -14.58
C THR A 81 -8.86 0.36 -13.24
N ASP A 82 -8.87 1.70 -13.11
CA ASP A 82 -8.82 2.38 -11.83
C ASP A 82 -9.70 1.57 -10.89
N ARG A 83 -9.04 0.77 -10.07
CA ARG A 83 -9.74 -0.20 -9.23
C ARG A 83 -10.69 0.65 -8.42
N ILE A 84 -11.97 0.35 -8.43
CA ILE A 84 -12.94 1.15 -7.70
C ILE A 84 -12.63 0.91 -6.22
N HIS A 85 -11.89 1.83 -5.63
CA HIS A 85 -11.60 1.81 -4.20
C HIS A 85 -12.86 2.22 -3.44
N LYS A 86 -13.30 1.40 -2.50
CA LYS A 86 -14.38 1.78 -1.57
C LYS A 86 -13.91 2.93 -0.68
N LYS A 87 -14.59 4.07 -0.73
CA LYS A 87 -14.18 5.29 -0.01
C LYS A 87 -15.29 5.73 0.94
N ILE A 88 -14.91 6.35 2.04
CA ILE A 88 -15.87 6.92 3.01
C ILE A 88 -16.72 8.05 2.38
N THR A 89 -16.22 8.68 1.32
CA THR A 89 -16.92 9.74 0.57
C THR A 89 -18.10 9.23 -0.25
N ASP A 90 -18.10 7.93 -0.58
CA ASP A 90 -19.11 7.31 -1.43
C ASP A 90 -20.34 6.85 -0.63
N PHE A 91 -20.23 6.78 0.69
CA PHE A 91 -21.29 6.30 1.56
C PHE A 91 -22.52 7.21 1.57
N THR A 92 -23.69 6.61 1.67
CA THR A 92 -24.91 7.33 2.07
C THR A 92 -24.80 7.78 3.53
N PRO A 93 -25.69 8.65 4.03
CA PRO A 93 -25.71 8.99 5.46
C PRO A 93 -25.88 7.75 6.37
N GLU A 94 -26.74 6.81 5.99
CA GLU A 94 -27.02 5.58 6.73
C GLU A 94 -25.81 4.65 6.76
N GLU A 95 -25.13 4.47 5.63
CA GLU A 95 -23.89 3.69 5.53
C GLU A 95 -22.76 4.30 6.37
N PHE A 96 -22.68 5.63 6.40
CA PHE A 96 -21.71 6.34 7.20
C PHE A 96 -21.90 6.10 8.71
N GLU A 97 -23.15 6.17 9.19
CA GLU A 97 -23.45 5.87 10.60
C GLU A 97 -23.17 4.39 10.93
N ALA A 98 -23.54 3.47 10.04
CA ALA A 98 -23.26 2.05 10.22
C ALA A 98 -21.76 1.77 10.24
N PHE A 99 -20.98 2.42 9.35
CA PHE A 99 -19.52 2.36 9.34
C PHE A 99 -18.93 2.84 10.67
N PHE A 100 -19.36 4.00 11.17
CA PHE A 100 -18.84 4.53 12.43
C PHE A 100 -19.20 3.68 13.64
N LYS A 101 -20.39 3.08 13.66
CA LYS A 101 -20.76 2.11 14.69
C LYS A 101 -19.81 0.93 14.69
N SER A 102 -19.59 0.32 13.52
CA SER A 102 -18.66 -0.80 13.36
C SER A 102 -17.22 -0.42 13.72
N PHE A 103 -16.78 0.77 13.30
CA PHE A 103 -15.45 1.28 13.62
C PHE A 103 -15.24 1.47 15.13
N ARG A 104 -16.22 2.05 15.83
CA ARG A 104 -16.16 2.21 17.29
C ARG A 104 -16.07 0.87 18.03
N GLU A 105 -16.73 -0.15 17.53
CA GLU A 105 -16.71 -1.51 18.09
C GLU A 105 -15.39 -2.25 17.76
N SER A 106 -14.82 -1.99 16.60
CA SER A 106 -13.60 -2.69 16.13
C SER A 106 -12.29 -2.11 16.69
N LEU A 107 -12.26 -0.82 17.04
CA LEU A 107 -11.12 -0.16 17.64
C LEU A 107 -11.30 -0.07 19.16
N TYR A 108 -10.39 -0.67 19.91
CA TYR A 108 -10.49 -0.66 21.36
C TYR A 108 -9.82 0.58 21.97
N GLY A 109 -10.48 1.23 22.94
CA GLY A 109 -10.01 2.48 23.55
C GLY A 109 -10.05 3.69 22.61
N HIS A 110 -9.27 4.71 22.95
CA HIS A 110 -9.11 5.93 22.14
C HIS A 110 -10.42 6.69 21.83
N GLU A 111 -11.35 6.76 22.80
CA GLU A 111 -12.69 7.32 22.59
C GLU A 111 -12.65 8.76 22.05
N LYS A 112 -11.76 9.61 22.60
CA LYS A 112 -11.58 10.96 22.07
C LYS A 112 -11.22 10.98 20.59
N PHE A 113 -10.32 10.10 20.16
CA PHE A 113 -9.96 9.98 18.73
C PHE A 113 -11.18 9.59 17.89
N LYS A 114 -11.98 8.63 18.36
CA LYS A 114 -13.18 8.18 17.65
C LYS A 114 -14.19 9.31 17.47
N ASP A 115 -14.38 10.13 18.50
CA ASP A 115 -15.28 11.29 18.46
C ASP A 115 -14.76 12.37 17.51
N ASP A 116 -13.49 12.75 17.65
CA ASP A 116 -12.83 13.72 16.78
C ASP A 116 -12.86 13.26 15.31
N PHE A 117 -12.58 11.96 15.07
CA PHE A 117 -12.57 11.39 13.73
C PHE A 117 -13.95 11.36 13.07
N TYR A 118 -15.01 11.11 13.84
CA TYR A 118 -16.39 11.18 13.34
C TYR A 118 -16.71 12.57 12.77
N GLU A 119 -16.42 13.63 13.53
CA GLU A 119 -16.69 15.01 13.10
C GLU A 119 -15.84 15.43 11.90
N ILE A 120 -14.55 15.08 11.90
CA ILE A 120 -13.64 15.39 10.81
C ILE A 120 -14.04 14.64 9.54
N ALA A 121 -14.38 13.36 9.63
CA ALA A 121 -14.80 12.57 8.48
C ALA A 121 -16.12 13.04 7.89
N LYS A 122 -17.06 13.48 8.74
CA LYS A 122 -18.32 14.08 8.30
C LYS A 122 -18.08 15.38 7.53
N SER A 123 -17.21 16.24 8.06
CA SER A 123 -16.79 17.47 7.38
C SER A 123 -16.06 17.19 6.08
N PHE A 124 -15.10 16.25 6.10
CA PHE A 124 -14.35 15.82 4.91
C PHE A 124 -15.27 15.35 3.78
N ARG A 125 -16.27 14.51 4.05
CA ARG A 125 -17.22 14.04 3.04
C ARG A 125 -17.96 15.18 2.37
N LEU A 126 -18.35 16.22 3.13
CA LEU A 126 -19.03 17.39 2.58
C LEU A 126 -18.09 18.18 1.66
N PHE A 127 -16.90 18.55 2.16
CA PHE A 127 -15.95 19.37 1.40
C PHE A 127 -15.33 18.62 0.23
N ASN A 128 -15.16 17.30 0.30
CA ASN A 128 -14.71 16.49 -0.81
C ASN A 128 -15.71 16.51 -1.99
N LYS A 129 -17.01 16.41 -1.69
CA LYS A 129 -18.07 16.45 -2.72
C LYS A 129 -18.11 17.77 -3.50
N ILE A 130 -17.74 18.88 -2.88
CA ILE A 130 -17.65 20.19 -3.56
C ILE A 130 -16.25 20.48 -4.10
N GLY A 131 -15.32 19.52 -4.00
CA GLY A 131 -13.99 19.60 -4.59
C GLY A 131 -12.95 20.38 -3.78
N GLU A 132 -13.28 20.86 -2.58
CA GLU A 132 -12.41 21.69 -1.74
C GLU A 132 -11.42 20.88 -0.89
N HIS A 133 -11.70 19.60 -0.61
CA HIS A 133 -10.88 18.75 0.24
C HIS A 133 -10.64 17.39 -0.44
N LYS A 134 -9.43 17.13 -0.89
CA LYS A 134 -9.11 15.95 -1.74
C LYS A 134 -8.84 14.69 -0.91
N VAL A 135 -8.06 14.81 0.16
CA VAL A 135 -7.55 13.67 0.95
C VAL A 135 -7.71 13.98 2.43
N LEU A 136 -8.21 13.03 3.21
CA LEU A 136 -8.26 13.14 4.67
C LEU A 136 -6.95 12.62 5.28
N SER A 137 -6.23 13.47 5.98
CA SER A 137 -4.90 13.20 6.54
C SER A 137 -4.92 13.13 8.07
N LEU A 138 -4.56 11.95 8.62
CA LEU A 138 -4.50 11.70 10.05
C LEU A 138 -3.05 11.47 10.48
N PHE A 139 -2.52 12.28 11.39
CA PHE A 139 -1.20 12.08 11.97
C PHE A 139 -1.32 11.57 13.41
N LEU A 140 -0.87 10.33 13.65
CA LEU A 140 -1.00 9.64 14.93
C LEU A 140 0.36 9.51 15.62
N LEU A 141 0.51 10.20 16.72
CA LEU A 141 1.71 10.24 17.58
C LEU A 141 1.58 9.29 18.76
N GLY A 142 2.69 8.81 19.28
CA GLY A 142 2.75 8.04 20.53
C GLY A 142 3.72 6.90 20.49
N GLU A 143 3.97 6.29 21.62
CA GLU A 143 4.90 5.17 21.77
C GLU A 143 4.53 3.96 20.90
N SER A 144 5.48 3.04 20.71
CA SER A 144 5.21 1.77 20.03
C SER A 144 4.19 0.94 20.82
N GLY A 145 3.28 0.26 20.11
CA GLY A 145 2.32 -0.66 20.74
C GLY A 145 1.05 -0.01 21.31
N VAL A 146 0.86 1.29 21.18
CA VAL A 146 -0.35 2.00 21.68
C VAL A 146 -1.57 1.92 20.76
N GLY A 147 -1.51 1.24 19.62
CA GLY A 147 -2.66 1.02 18.75
C GLY A 147 -2.75 1.90 17.50
N LYS A 148 -1.75 2.75 17.20
CA LYS A 148 -1.78 3.64 16.01
C LYS A 148 -2.03 2.90 14.70
N THR A 149 -1.29 1.83 14.44
CA THR A 149 -1.43 1.00 13.23
C THR A 149 -2.77 0.26 13.21
N GLU A 150 -3.36 -0.03 14.38
CA GLU A 150 -4.65 -0.72 14.48
C GLU A 150 -5.80 0.17 13.97
N VAL A 151 -5.68 1.49 14.08
CA VAL A 151 -6.63 2.44 13.47
C VAL A 151 -6.77 2.19 11.97
N ALA A 152 -5.64 2.08 11.24
CA ALA A 152 -5.66 1.84 9.81
C ALA A 152 -6.28 0.48 9.46
N ARG A 153 -5.99 -0.56 10.24
CA ARG A 153 -6.58 -1.89 10.06
C ARG A 153 -8.09 -1.91 10.34
N ALA A 154 -8.52 -1.21 11.38
CA ALA A 154 -9.93 -1.08 11.70
C ALA A 154 -10.69 -0.33 10.59
N LEU A 155 -10.15 0.80 10.11
CA LEU A 155 -10.72 1.54 8.99
C LEU A 155 -10.79 0.69 7.72
N TYR A 156 -9.71 0.00 7.37
CA TYR A 156 -9.66 -0.90 6.22
C TYR A 156 -10.78 -1.95 6.26
N LYS A 157 -10.93 -2.64 7.40
CA LYS A 157 -11.96 -3.66 7.57
C LYS A 157 -13.38 -3.09 7.55
N CYS A 158 -13.59 -1.95 8.22
CA CYS A 158 -14.93 -1.34 8.30
C CYS A 158 -15.37 -0.74 6.96
N LEU A 159 -14.43 -0.37 6.08
CA LEU A 159 -14.71 -0.01 4.68
C LEU A 159 -14.99 -1.23 3.80
N GLY A 160 -14.90 -2.43 4.34
CA GLY A 160 -15.13 -3.68 3.62
C GLY A 160 -13.93 -4.10 2.78
N GLY A 161 -12.71 -3.85 3.28
CA GLY A 161 -11.48 -4.33 2.66
C GLY A 161 -11.33 -5.85 2.79
N GLU A 162 -11.09 -6.51 1.68
CA GLU A 162 -10.97 -7.97 1.56
C GLU A 162 -9.57 -8.41 1.13
N GLU A 163 -8.80 -7.52 0.50
CA GLU A 163 -7.49 -7.85 -0.05
C GLU A 163 -6.35 -7.37 0.86
N ASN A 164 -5.61 -6.32 0.45
CA ASN A 164 -4.45 -5.83 1.17
C ASN A 164 -4.57 -4.34 1.50
N LEU A 165 -4.36 -3.98 2.75
CA LEU A 165 -4.18 -2.59 3.14
C LEU A 165 -2.92 -2.01 2.46
N ALA A 166 -3.05 -0.88 1.79
CA ALA A 166 -1.91 -0.13 1.27
C ALA A 166 -1.07 0.40 2.44
N LYS A 167 -0.07 -0.39 2.86
CA LYS A 167 0.82 -0.06 3.97
C LYS A 167 2.26 0.09 3.50
N VAL A 168 2.90 1.20 3.85
CA VAL A 168 4.33 1.44 3.67
C VAL A 168 4.97 1.74 5.03
N ASN A 169 6.09 1.08 5.33
CA ASN A 169 6.86 1.36 6.55
C ASN A 169 8.15 2.10 6.18
N PHE A 170 8.27 3.35 6.60
CA PHE A 170 9.43 4.19 6.30
C PHE A 170 10.69 3.80 7.06
N GLY A 171 10.59 2.94 8.06
CA GLY A 171 11.74 2.28 8.67
C GLY A 171 12.62 1.53 7.68
N ASN A 172 12.05 1.07 6.57
CA ASN A 172 12.77 0.36 5.51
C ASN A 172 13.40 1.28 4.47
N TYR A 173 13.13 2.60 4.50
CA TYR A 173 13.49 3.58 3.47
C TYR A 173 14.35 4.73 4.03
N SER A 174 15.25 4.42 4.96
CA SER A 174 16.06 5.42 5.65
C SER A 174 17.25 5.95 4.85
N ASN A 175 17.61 5.34 3.70
CA ASN A 175 18.69 5.78 2.83
C ASN A 175 18.18 6.33 1.49
N GLU A 176 19.01 7.11 0.78
CA GLU A 176 18.62 7.75 -0.49
C GLU A 176 18.31 6.74 -1.61
N PHE A 177 18.94 5.57 -1.61
CA PHE A 177 18.69 4.52 -2.61
C PHE A 177 17.33 3.86 -2.41
N SER A 178 16.85 3.76 -1.17
CA SER A 178 15.52 3.19 -0.90
C SER A 178 14.37 4.12 -1.28
N LEU A 179 14.62 5.42 -1.43
CA LEU A 179 13.63 6.36 -1.95
C LEU A 179 13.20 5.99 -3.38
N SER A 180 14.15 5.64 -4.24
CA SER A 180 13.87 5.20 -5.61
C SER A 180 12.99 3.94 -5.65
N SER A 181 13.16 3.03 -4.68
CA SER A 181 12.30 1.86 -4.55
C SER A 181 10.87 2.22 -4.11
N LEU A 182 10.72 3.29 -3.34
CA LEU A 182 9.42 3.72 -2.82
C LEU A 182 8.57 4.45 -3.86
N ILE A 183 9.16 5.45 -4.55
CA ILE A 183 8.44 6.32 -5.50
C ILE A 183 8.76 6.03 -6.96
N GLY A 184 9.59 5.02 -7.23
CA GLY A 184 10.09 4.66 -8.54
C GLY A 184 11.40 5.35 -8.88
N SER A 185 12.19 4.74 -9.74
CA SER A 185 13.42 5.31 -10.29
C SER A 185 13.13 6.16 -11.52
N ALA A 186 13.94 7.18 -11.76
CA ALA A 186 13.86 7.96 -13.00
C ALA A 186 14.06 7.06 -14.23
N ARG A 187 13.42 7.41 -15.35
CA ARG A 187 13.58 6.67 -16.61
C ARG A 187 15.04 6.51 -16.98
N GLY A 188 15.45 5.27 -17.24
CA GLY A 188 16.82 4.96 -17.68
C GLY A 188 17.71 4.25 -16.66
N TYR A 189 17.23 4.02 -15.46
CA TYR A 189 17.92 3.16 -14.49
C TYR A 189 17.42 1.71 -14.61
N ILE A 190 18.32 0.73 -14.44
CA ILE A 190 17.96 -0.69 -14.38
C ILE A 190 17.07 -0.89 -13.15
N GLY A 191 15.86 -1.47 -13.33
CA GLY A 191 14.88 -1.63 -12.27
C GLY A 191 13.98 -0.40 -12.10
N SER A 192 13.74 0.37 -13.17
CA SER A 192 12.78 1.49 -13.18
C SER A 192 11.33 1.01 -13.12
N ASP A 193 11.01 0.19 -12.12
CA ASP A 193 9.64 -0.25 -11.86
C ASP A 193 8.85 0.88 -11.17
N ASP A 194 7.53 0.75 -11.20
CA ASP A 194 6.66 1.59 -10.38
C ASP A 194 7.08 1.48 -8.91
N GLY A 195 7.16 2.62 -8.21
CA GLY A 195 7.53 2.63 -6.80
C GLY A 195 6.58 1.79 -5.94
N GLU A 196 7.10 1.21 -4.85
CA GLU A 196 6.34 0.30 -3.98
C GLU A 196 5.02 0.92 -3.50
N ILE A 197 4.99 2.22 -3.17
CA ILE A 197 3.78 2.89 -2.73
C ILE A 197 2.69 2.88 -3.81
N PHE A 198 3.07 3.04 -5.09
CA PHE A 198 2.14 3.03 -6.22
C PHE A 198 1.55 1.64 -6.44
N ILE A 199 2.38 0.59 -6.35
CA ILE A 199 1.93 -0.80 -6.46
C ILE A 199 0.94 -1.12 -5.33
N ARG A 200 1.24 -0.71 -4.09
CA ARG A 200 0.36 -0.98 -2.94
C ARG A 200 -0.96 -0.22 -3.03
N VAL A 201 -0.95 1.02 -3.49
CA VAL A 201 -2.17 1.82 -3.66
C VAL A 201 -3.04 1.28 -4.79
N ARG A 202 -2.45 0.80 -5.89
CA ARG A 202 -3.23 0.15 -6.96
C ARG A 202 -3.84 -1.18 -6.55
N ASN A 203 -3.17 -1.90 -5.65
CA ASN A 203 -3.58 -3.24 -5.23
C ASN A 203 -4.53 -3.26 -4.01
N THR A 204 -4.82 -2.12 -3.39
CA THR A 204 -5.83 -2.06 -2.34
C THR A 204 -7.22 -1.92 -2.94
N ASP A 205 -8.23 -2.41 -2.24
CA ASP A 205 -9.65 -2.34 -2.62
C ASP A 205 -10.42 -1.24 -1.87
N VAL A 206 -9.74 -0.52 -0.96
CA VAL A 206 -10.32 0.58 -0.19
C VAL A 206 -9.43 1.82 -0.20
N GLY A 207 -10.04 3.00 -0.07
CA GLY A 207 -9.35 4.28 -0.04
C GLY A 207 -8.66 4.58 1.30
N VAL A 208 -7.79 3.65 1.78
CA VAL A 208 -6.99 3.85 3.01
C VAL A 208 -5.53 3.53 2.74
N ILE A 209 -4.66 4.47 3.07
CA ILE A 209 -3.20 4.32 2.99
C ILE A 209 -2.61 4.49 4.39
N LEU A 210 -1.74 3.57 4.78
CA LEU A 210 -0.98 3.65 6.03
C LEU A 210 0.50 3.90 5.75
N ILE A 211 0.99 5.02 6.25
CA ILE A 211 2.41 5.40 6.25
C ILE A 211 2.93 5.23 7.68
N ASP A 212 3.66 4.15 7.91
CA ASP A 212 4.16 3.78 9.24
C ASP A 212 5.60 4.29 9.46
N GLU A 213 5.92 4.72 10.68
CA GLU A 213 7.23 5.27 11.08
C GLU A 213 7.65 6.51 10.26
N PHE A 214 6.71 7.44 10.04
CA PHE A 214 6.91 8.61 9.19
C PHE A 214 8.05 9.53 9.66
N GLU A 215 8.42 9.52 10.93
CA GLU A 215 9.57 10.25 11.48
C GLU A 215 10.92 9.85 10.88
N LYS A 216 10.99 8.73 10.20
CA LYS A 216 12.20 8.23 9.52
C LYS A 216 12.31 8.72 8.07
N SER A 217 11.33 9.49 7.61
CA SER A 217 11.37 10.09 6.27
C SER A 217 12.39 11.22 6.17
N ASN A 218 12.74 11.54 4.94
CA ASN A 218 13.63 12.65 4.58
C ASN A 218 12.84 13.83 3.97
N ALA A 219 13.53 14.94 3.69
CA ALA A 219 12.93 16.13 3.12
C ALA A 219 12.24 15.88 1.76
N THR A 220 12.77 14.98 0.93
CA THR A 220 12.17 14.64 -0.38
C THR A 220 10.82 13.98 -0.22
N LEU A 221 10.68 13.08 0.76
CA LEU A 221 9.40 12.44 1.08
C LEU A 221 8.41 13.42 1.70
N PHE A 222 8.89 14.36 2.50
CA PHE A 222 8.01 15.42 3.02
C PHE A 222 7.41 16.25 1.89
N ASN A 223 8.21 16.65 0.89
CA ASN A 223 7.73 17.38 -0.28
C ASN A 223 6.78 16.53 -1.13
N PHE A 224 7.07 15.25 -1.34
CA PHE A 224 6.15 14.34 -2.02
C PHE A 224 4.78 14.31 -1.35
N PHE A 225 4.72 14.18 -0.02
CA PHE A 225 3.43 14.18 0.69
C PHE A 225 2.77 15.55 0.79
N LEU A 226 3.51 16.65 0.74
CA LEU A 226 2.90 17.97 0.57
C LEU A 226 2.07 18.03 -0.70
N ASP A 227 2.66 17.65 -1.83
CA ASP A 227 1.98 17.62 -3.13
C ASP A 227 0.79 16.66 -3.13
N VAL A 228 0.95 15.47 -2.56
CA VAL A 228 -0.09 14.45 -2.45
C VAL A 228 -1.30 14.95 -1.66
N LEU A 229 -1.08 15.57 -0.51
CA LEU A 229 -2.15 16.08 0.35
C LEU A 229 -2.86 17.30 -0.27
N GLU A 230 -2.17 18.08 -1.08
CA GLU A 230 -2.73 19.26 -1.74
C GLU A 230 -3.50 18.89 -3.00
N SER A 231 -2.90 18.10 -3.87
CA SER A 231 -3.46 17.76 -5.18
C SER A 231 -4.49 16.62 -5.14
N GLY A 232 -4.39 15.71 -4.17
CA GLY A 232 -5.14 14.46 -4.15
C GLY A 232 -4.63 13.45 -5.18
N LYS A 233 -3.40 13.62 -5.67
CA LYS A 233 -2.78 12.79 -6.68
C LYS A 233 -1.39 12.35 -6.26
N MET A 234 -1.05 11.13 -6.60
CA MET A 234 0.30 10.62 -6.45
C MET A 234 0.95 10.54 -7.83
N VAL A 235 2.10 11.20 -8.00
CA VAL A 235 2.85 11.19 -9.26
C VAL A 235 4.18 10.48 -9.06
N SER A 236 4.43 9.41 -9.82
CA SER A 236 5.69 8.67 -9.76
C SER A 236 6.81 9.42 -10.50
N SER A 237 8.06 9.01 -10.26
CA SER A 237 9.22 9.51 -11.02
C SER A 237 9.16 9.22 -12.53
N GLN A 238 8.27 8.34 -12.97
CA GLN A 238 7.98 8.05 -14.37
C GLN A 238 6.80 8.86 -14.94
N ALA A 239 6.27 9.82 -14.17
CA ALA A 239 5.07 10.58 -14.48
C ALA A 239 3.78 9.73 -14.59
N VAL A 240 3.74 8.59 -13.91
CA VAL A 240 2.49 7.84 -13.74
C VAL A 240 1.70 8.48 -12.59
N GLU A 241 0.45 8.80 -12.85
CA GLU A 241 -0.44 9.46 -11.91
C GLU A 241 -1.48 8.47 -11.36
N ILE A 242 -1.73 8.52 -10.05
CA ILE A 242 -2.83 7.82 -9.38
C ILE A 242 -3.69 8.88 -8.68
N ASP A 243 -4.98 8.91 -8.98
CA ASP A 243 -5.95 9.74 -8.27
C ASP A 243 -6.34 9.07 -6.95
N ILE A 244 -6.06 9.75 -5.85
CA ILE A 244 -6.40 9.34 -4.49
C ILE A 244 -7.43 10.29 -3.85
N ASN A 245 -8.18 11.00 -4.66
CA ASN A 245 -9.28 11.84 -4.18
C ASN A 245 -10.30 10.98 -3.38
N GLY A 246 -10.66 11.42 -2.20
CA GLY A 246 -11.55 10.71 -1.29
C GLY A 246 -10.85 9.68 -0.38
N PHE A 247 -9.52 9.51 -0.47
CA PHE A 247 -8.77 8.58 0.39
C PHE A 247 -8.53 9.17 1.78
N ILE A 248 -8.25 8.26 2.71
CA ILE A 248 -7.75 8.56 4.06
C ILE A 248 -6.29 8.12 4.12
N ILE A 249 -5.38 9.04 4.41
CA ILE A 249 -3.96 8.73 4.64
C ILE A 249 -3.68 8.84 6.13
N ILE A 250 -3.16 7.76 6.71
CA ILE A 250 -2.82 7.66 8.11
C ILE A 250 -1.31 7.62 8.23
N PHE A 251 -0.75 8.65 8.84
CA PHE A 251 0.66 8.71 9.21
C PHE A 251 0.81 8.29 10.66
N THR A 252 1.68 7.35 10.95
CA THR A 252 2.01 6.98 12.32
C THR A 252 3.46 7.35 12.64
N SER A 253 3.71 7.75 13.87
CA SER A 253 5.04 8.14 14.34
C SER A 253 5.25 7.78 15.80
N ASN A 254 6.49 7.43 16.15
CA ASN A 254 6.87 7.12 17.53
C ASN A 254 7.47 8.33 18.27
N ILE A 255 7.52 9.51 17.65
CA ILE A 255 8.00 10.73 18.29
C ILE A 255 7.02 11.26 19.33
N THR A 256 7.54 12.04 20.27
CA THR A 256 6.75 12.71 21.30
C THR A 256 6.06 13.97 20.75
N LYS A 257 5.16 14.56 21.54
CA LYS A 257 4.54 15.85 21.20
C LYS A 257 5.56 16.97 21.08
N GLU A 258 6.58 16.93 21.91
CA GLU A 258 7.66 17.92 21.99
C GLU A 258 8.57 17.85 20.77
N GLU A 259 8.83 16.64 20.27
CA GLU A 259 9.65 16.41 19.08
C GLU A 259 8.90 16.72 17.77
N PHE A 260 7.58 16.57 17.75
CA PHE A 260 6.78 16.75 16.53
C PHE A 260 7.03 18.10 15.82
N PRO A 261 7.10 19.26 16.50
CA PRO A 261 7.39 20.52 15.84
C PRO A 261 8.78 20.63 15.22
N THR A 262 9.75 19.87 15.72
CA THR A 262 11.15 19.90 15.26
C THR A 262 11.44 18.86 14.16
N ARG A 263 10.71 17.74 14.17
CA ARG A 263 10.90 16.64 13.22
C ARG A 263 10.10 16.78 11.95
N ILE A 264 8.90 17.38 12.02
CA ILE A 264 8.00 17.55 10.88
C ILE A 264 7.95 19.02 10.49
N SER A 265 8.13 19.33 9.21
CA SER A 265 8.14 20.72 8.72
C SER A 265 6.84 21.45 9.02
N PRO A 266 6.88 22.77 9.26
CA PRO A 266 5.67 23.56 9.52
C PRO A 266 4.63 23.46 8.41
N GLU A 267 5.09 23.43 7.16
CA GLU A 267 4.22 23.32 5.98
C GLU A 267 3.44 21.99 6.01
N LEU A 268 4.13 20.88 6.20
CA LEU A 268 3.49 19.57 6.23
C LEU A 268 2.57 19.42 7.46
N ARG A 269 2.98 19.99 8.63
CA ARG A 269 2.12 20.00 9.81
C ARG A 269 0.80 20.73 9.61
N SER A 270 0.79 21.79 8.79
CA SER A 270 -0.43 22.52 8.47
C SER A 270 -1.41 21.74 7.59
N ARG A 271 -0.92 20.75 6.86
CA ARG A 271 -1.72 19.92 5.95
C ARG A 271 -2.40 18.73 6.63
N PHE A 272 -2.01 18.39 7.87
CA PHE A 272 -2.70 17.31 8.58
C PHE A 272 -4.01 17.82 9.19
N ASP A 273 -5.11 17.16 8.81
CA ASP A 273 -6.46 17.45 9.30
C ASP A 273 -6.61 17.10 10.77
N TYR A 274 -5.99 15.99 11.16
CA TYR A 274 -5.98 15.53 12.54
C TYR A 274 -4.56 15.22 13.02
N LYS A 275 -4.27 15.65 14.25
CA LYS A 275 -3.00 15.38 14.96
C LYS A 275 -3.34 14.80 16.32
N GLY A 276 -3.33 13.46 16.43
CA GLY A 276 -3.71 12.73 17.64
C GLY A 276 -2.51 12.18 18.40
N HIS A 277 -2.54 12.32 19.72
CA HIS A 277 -1.57 11.68 20.60
C HIS A 277 -2.19 10.47 21.27
N PHE A 278 -1.67 9.29 20.93
CA PHE A 278 -2.09 8.00 21.45
C PHE A 278 -1.24 7.67 22.68
N THR A 279 -1.90 7.39 23.77
CA THR A 279 -1.27 6.99 25.04
C THR A 279 -1.48 5.51 25.30
N ARG A 280 -0.68 4.96 26.20
CA ARG A 280 -0.87 3.57 26.67
C ARG A 280 -2.27 3.40 27.25
N LEU A 281 -2.86 2.25 27.04
CA LEU A 281 -4.13 1.89 27.63
C LEU A 281 -3.99 1.74 29.16
N SER A 282 -5.03 2.11 29.89
CA SER A 282 -5.12 1.81 31.32
C SER A 282 -5.16 0.30 31.57
N ASN A 283 -4.81 -0.16 32.76
CA ASN A 283 -4.89 -1.59 33.09
C ASN A 283 -6.32 -2.12 32.96
N GLN A 284 -7.32 -1.29 33.24
CA GLN A 284 -8.72 -1.65 33.02
C GLN A 284 -9.02 -1.85 31.52
N ASP A 285 -8.53 -0.97 30.67
CA ASP A 285 -8.73 -1.08 29.22
C ASP A 285 -7.92 -2.24 28.63
N LYS A 286 -6.74 -2.53 29.14
CA LYS A 286 -5.97 -3.73 28.76
C LYS A 286 -6.75 -5.01 29.04
N ARG A 287 -7.38 -5.14 30.23
CA ARG A 287 -8.20 -6.31 30.58
C ARG A 287 -9.38 -6.50 29.61
N LYS A 288 -10.12 -5.44 29.36
CA LYS A 288 -11.22 -5.47 28.39
C LYS A 288 -10.74 -5.80 26.97
N TYR A 289 -9.56 -5.31 26.58
CA TYR A 289 -8.95 -5.67 25.28
C TYR A 289 -8.64 -7.16 25.20
N VAL A 290 -8.07 -7.73 26.26
CA VAL A 290 -7.80 -9.17 26.36
C VAL A 290 -9.10 -9.97 26.21
N GLU A 291 -10.15 -9.59 26.93
CA GLU A 291 -11.47 -10.21 26.84
C GLU A 291 -12.01 -10.18 25.39
N TYR A 292 -12.02 -9.00 24.78
CA TYR A 292 -12.41 -8.83 23.38
C TYR A 292 -11.59 -9.69 22.42
N ARG A 293 -10.26 -9.69 22.58
CA ARG A 293 -9.35 -10.40 21.68
C ARG A 293 -9.51 -11.91 21.78
N ILE A 294 -9.58 -12.42 22.98
CA ILE A 294 -9.77 -13.86 23.24
C ILE A 294 -11.14 -14.30 22.75
N GLY A 295 -12.19 -13.56 23.03
CA GLY A 295 -13.52 -13.84 22.48
C GLY A 295 -13.55 -13.87 20.96
N SER A 296 -12.79 -12.98 20.29
CA SER A 296 -12.65 -13.00 18.83
C SER A 296 -11.87 -14.25 18.33
N ILE A 297 -10.82 -14.67 19.05
CA ILE A 297 -10.06 -15.87 18.69
C ILE A 297 -10.90 -17.12 18.87
N ILE A 298 -11.62 -17.24 19.98
CA ILE A 298 -12.47 -18.39 20.27
C ILE A 298 -13.59 -18.52 19.23
N ARG A 299 -14.25 -17.42 18.84
CA ARG A 299 -15.25 -17.46 17.76
C ARG A 299 -14.68 -18.03 16.47
N LYS A 300 -13.50 -17.55 16.03
CA LYS A 300 -12.84 -18.07 14.83
C LYS A 300 -12.43 -19.52 14.95
N TYR A 301 -11.97 -19.91 16.14
CA TYR A 301 -11.63 -21.30 16.45
C TYR A 301 -12.87 -22.21 16.33
N ASN A 302 -13.97 -21.83 16.97
CA ASN A 302 -15.22 -22.58 16.94
C ASN A 302 -15.78 -22.71 15.50
N GLU A 303 -15.70 -21.64 14.71
CA GLU A 303 -16.10 -21.65 13.30
C GLU A 303 -15.24 -22.60 12.46
N HIS A 304 -13.93 -22.61 12.68
CA HIS A 304 -13.00 -23.40 11.89
C HIS A 304 -13.01 -24.89 12.25
N TYR A 305 -13.00 -25.21 13.54
CA TYR A 305 -12.90 -26.58 14.02
C TYR A 305 -14.27 -27.21 14.35
N LYS A 306 -15.36 -26.45 14.21
CA LYS A 306 -16.72 -26.89 14.58
C LYS A 306 -16.82 -27.40 16.04
N GLU A 307 -15.99 -26.86 16.90
CA GLU A 307 -15.94 -27.14 18.35
C GLU A 307 -16.62 -26.01 19.12
N SER A 308 -16.97 -26.26 20.36
CA SER A 308 -17.65 -25.29 21.22
C SER A 308 -16.77 -24.99 22.45
N LEU A 309 -15.79 -24.10 22.27
CA LEU A 309 -15.14 -23.47 23.40
C LEU A 309 -16.07 -22.40 23.98
N GLY A 310 -16.34 -22.46 25.28
CA GLY A 310 -17.26 -21.56 25.95
C GLY A 310 -16.61 -20.32 26.56
N ASP A 311 -17.43 -19.50 27.22
CA ASP A 311 -17.02 -18.26 27.89
C ASP A 311 -16.13 -18.52 29.13
N ASP A 312 -16.09 -19.75 29.64
CA ASP A 312 -15.18 -20.19 30.70
C ASP A 312 -13.72 -20.05 30.30
N VAL A 313 -13.40 -20.33 29.03
CA VAL A 313 -12.05 -20.15 28.47
C VAL A 313 -11.67 -18.66 28.43
N VAL A 314 -12.61 -17.78 28.00
CA VAL A 314 -12.39 -16.33 28.05
C VAL A 314 -12.10 -15.87 29.46
N SER A 315 -12.93 -16.27 30.40
CA SER A 315 -12.82 -15.93 31.83
C SER A 315 -11.50 -16.40 32.43
N TYR A 316 -11.05 -17.61 32.06
CA TYR A 316 -9.75 -18.14 32.48
C TYR A 316 -8.59 -17.24 32.04
N PHE A 317 -8.54 -16.86 30.78
CA PHE A 317 -7.44 -16.00 30.26
C PHE A 317 -7.50 -14.59 30.86
N VAL A 318 -8.68 -13.97 30.94
CA VAL A 318 -8.84 -12.62 31.52
C VAL A 318 -8.37 -12.59 32.98
N THR A 319 -8.59 -13.66 33.72
CA THR A 319 -8.19 -13.77 35.13
C THR A 319 -6.70 -14.03 35.26
N ASN A 320 -6.12 -14.87 34.41
CA ASN A 320 -4.75 -15.36 34.58
C ASN A 320 -3.70 -14.54 33.82
N ILE A 321 -4.06 -13.69 32.83
CA ILE A 321 -3.11 -12.81 32.17
C ILE A 321 -2.79 -11.62 33.09
N PRO A 322 -1.53 -11.46 33.53
CA PRO A 322 -1.14 -10.36 34.41
C PRO A 322 -0.91 -9.10 33.60
N VAL A 323 -1.99 -8.45 33.12
CA VAL A 323 -1.93 -7.28 32.24
C VAL A 323 -1.10 -6.12 32.79
N ASP A 324 -0.98 -6.05 34.11
CA ASP A 324 -0.20 -5.03 34.82
C ASP A 324 1.32 -5.16 34.59
N LYS A 325 1.80 -6.35 34.20
CA LYS A 325 3.22 -6.62 33.90
C LYS A 325 3.65 -6.22 32.50
N TYR A 326 2.68 -5.97 31.60
CA TYR A 326 2.96 -5.66 30.21
C TYR A 326 2.80 -4.16 29.95
N GLU A 327 3.82 -3.55 29.41
CA GLU A 327 3.79 -2.11 29.11
C GLU A 327 2.91 -1.80 27.91
N ASN A 328 2.96 -2.64 26.88
CA ASN A 328 2.22 -2.41 25.64
C ASN A 328 1.34 -3.61 25.25
N MET A 329 0.43 -3.37 24.31
CA MET A 329 -0.55 -4.37 23.87
C MET A 329 0.02 -5.45 22.94
N ARG A 330 1.26 -5.30 22.47
CA ARG A 330 1.92 -6.33 21.64
C ARG A 330 2.48 -7.47 22.50
N ASP A 331 2.74 -7.19 23.77
CA ASP A 331 3.35 -8.14 24.69
C ASP A 331 2.30 -9.02 25.40
N ILE A 332 1.03 -8.65 25.30
CA ILE A 332 -0.13 -9.41 25.77
C ILE A 332 -0.69 -10.30 24.66
#